data_562e715e656d7e9462d71ae11b18ec0a
#
_entry.id   562e715e656d7e9462d71ae11b18ec0a
#
_cell.length_a   1.000
_cell.length_b   1.000
_cell.length_c   1.000
_cell.angle_alpha   90.00
_cell.angle_beta   90.00
_cell.angle_gamma   90.00
#
_symmetry.space_group_name_H-M   'P 1'
#
loop_
_entity.id
_entity.type
_entity.pdbx_description
1 polymer ?
#
loop_
_entity_poly.entity_id
_entity_poly.type
_entity_poly.pdbx_seq_one_letter_code
_entity_poly.pdbx_strand_id
1 'polypeptide(L)'
;DRVLEFQLRRRVAAGTAIGYYLVLEATEPVGNLLLLDEDRRIEEAARHSAPDRNHYRTLLPGHGYAPPPAFDGPLPSSLSSLAFSDVPDLAGIGRPLTRLVQSHWEERDPSTWLSALQDAVTDAPLPCQVTAKNYVTRFGILLPEAEPLGDDPLQAAARGVLAPMMRRGRDRLLHELDQRLKRAVKARERRLDGLRKQLKNCAEAEGLRRKGEALLAHLAEVPAGAEEVTLTTWEGERLTIALDARLSPSRNAERYFKRYRKGKGDPAAIREELRAQESAISEILEQHDLLEAIDDPEAFEEALRDIEEWLAPEARRQDATKKKGKKGKGGERTPPFLSFAVEGLTVLVGLSARGNRYVTFKQARPEDIWMHAHELPGSHVIIRGARDRAALEGEYRAVLEFAASLAAAHSKGRNAGSVPIDYTERRHVRSVPGTIALVT
;
A
#
# COMPACT_ATOMS: atom_id res chain seq x y z
N ASP A 1 27.38 -15.33 -21.63
CA ASP A 1 27.07 -16.03 -20.35
C ASP A 1 26.55 -15.03 -19.36
N ARG A 2 25.51 -15.40 -18.65
CA ARG A 2 24.78 -14.51 -17.73
C ARG A 2 25.28 -14.66 -16.30
N VAL A 3 26.62 -14.69 -16.13
CA VAL A 3 27.26 -14.76 -14.82
C VAL A 3 28.13 -13.52 -14.65
N LEU A 4 27.83 -12.76 -13.60
CA LEU A 4 28.65 -11.63 -13.18
C LEU A 4 29.36 -11.99 -11.89
N GLU A 5 30.63 -11.69 -11.80
CA GLU A 5 31.46 -12.00 -10.65
C GLU A 5 32.12 -10.72 -10.13
N PHE A 6 31.93 -10.45 -8.83
CA PHE A 6 32.51 -9.31 -8.14
C PHE A 6 33.52 -9.81 -7.11
N GLN A 7 34.77 -9.37 -7.20
CA GLN A 7 35.76 -9.64 -6.20
C GLN A 7 35.62 -8.69 -5.02
N LEU A 8 35.41 -9.23 -3.82
CA LEU A 8 35.25 -8.48 -2.59
C LEU A 8 36.45 -8.71 -1.67
N ARG A 9 36.84 -7.70 -0.89
CA ARG A 9 37.90 -7.82 0.13
C ARG A 9 37.38 -7.34 1.48
N ARG A 10 37.42 -8.19 2.50
CA ARG A 10 37.09 -7.84 3.88
C ARG A 10 38.36 -7.67 4.70
N ARG A 11 38.56 -6.48 5.27
CA ARG A 11 39.65 -6.23 6.20
C ARG A 11 39.34 -6.87 7.55
N VAL A 12 40.19 -7.76 8.05
CA VAL A 12 39.99 -8.52 9.29
C VAL A 12 40.87 -7.97 10.40
N ALA A 13 42.11 -7.55 10.10
CA ALA A 13 43.05 -6.90 11.03
C ALA A 13 43.98 -5.95 10.27
N ALA A 14 44.85 -5.20 11.00
CA ALA A 14 45.83 -4.33 10.38
C ALA A 14 46.74 -5.14 9.45
N GLY A 15 46.61 -4.91 8.14
CA GLY A 15 47.42 -5.58 7.13
C GLY A 15 46.87 -6.92 6.57
N THR A 16 45.81 -7.47 7.12
CA THR A 16 45.23 -8.73 6.66
C THR A 16 43.84 -8.50 6.06
N ALA A 17 43.62 -8.94 4.82
CA ALA A 17 42.32 -8.92 4.16
C ALA A 17 41.99 -10.33 3.65
N ILE A 18 40.76 -10.76 3.77
CA ILE A 18 40.22 -12.01 3.22
C ILE A 18 39.45 -11.64 1.96
N GLY A 19 39.69 -12.38 0.87
CA GLY A 19 38.97 -12.24 -0.39
C GLY A 19 37.69 -13.07 -0.40
N TYR A 20 36.71 -12.58 -1.11
CA TYR A 20 35.48 -13.29 -1.43
C TYR A 20 35.07 -12.98 -2.87
N TYR A 21 34.25 -13.84 -3.45
CA TYR A 21 33.61 -13.59 -4.73
C TYR A 21 32.10 -13.57 -4.55
N LEU A 22 31.44 -12.50 -4.97
CA LEU A 22 30.00 -12.44 -5.08
C LEU A 22 29.63 -12.76 -6.52
N VAL A 23 28.95 -13.87 -6.74
CA VAL A 23 28.57 -14.37 -8.06
C VAL A 23 27.07 -14.20 -8.25
N LEU A 24 26.70 -13.42 -9.27
CA LEU A 24 25.32 -13.28 -9.72
C LEU A 24 25.11 -14.11 -10.99
N GLU A 25 24.29 -15.14 -10.90
CA GLU A 25 23.83 -15.92 -12.04
C GLU A 25 22.50 -15.36 -12.53
N ALA A 26 22.50 -14.59 -13.60
CA ALA A 26 21.29 -14.04 -14.22
C ALA A 26 20.68 -15.01 -15.24
N THR A 27 20.48 -16.27 -14.86
CA THR A 27 19.92 -17.32 -15.71
C THR A 27 18.41 -17.46 -15.51
N GLU A 28 17.66 -17.47 -16.61
CA GLU A 28 16.21 -17.73 -16.55
C GLU A 28 15.91 -19.25 -16.49
N PRO A 29 14.82 -19.65 -15.82
CA PRO A 29 13.83 -18.83 -15.10
C PRO A 29 14.25 -18.50 -13.67
N VAL A 30 15.41 -18.93 -13.22
CA VAL A 30 15.80 -18.92 -11.81
C VAL A 30 17.23 -18.43 -11.64
N GLY A 31 17.41 -17.14 -11.48
CA GLY A 31 18.69 -16.56 -11.10
C GLY A 31 19.13 -16.96 -9.68
N ASN A 32 20.44 -16.86 -9.41
CA ASN A 32 21.01 -17.12 -8.08
C ASN A 32 22.05 -16.06 -7.71
N LEU A 33 22.29 -15.89 -6.43
CA LEU A 33 23.34 -15.07 -5.88
C LEU A 33 24.14 -15.93 -4.92
N LEU A 34 25.45 -16.01 -5.12
CA LEU A 34 26.33 -16.85 -4.32
C LEU A 34 27.46 -16.01 -3.73
N LEU A 35 27.83 -16.31 -2.51
CA LEU A 35 29.06 -15.82 -1.89
C LEU A 35 30.05 -16.99 -1.83
N LEU A 36 31.24 -16.77 -2.41
CA LEU A 36 32.30 -17.76 -2.42
C LEU A 36 33.51 -17.26 -1.62
N ASP A 37 34.26 -18.18 -1.03
CA ASP A 37 35.57 -17.90 -0.43
C ASP A 37 36.69 -17.75 -1.50
N GLU A 38 37.92 -17.54 -1.07
CA GLU A 38 39.10 -17.42 -1.94
C GLU A 38 39.38 -18.69 -2.76
N ASP A 39 39.00 -19.86 -2.22
CA ASP A 39 39.13 -21.16 -2.88
C ASP A 39 37.94 -21.52 -3.77
N ARG A 40 37.05 -20.56 -4.01
CA ARG A 40 35.81 -20.73 -4.78
C ARG A 40 34.85 -21.77 -4.19
N ARG A 41 34.85 -21.96 -2.89
CA ARG A 41 33.83 -22.75 -2.19
C ARG A 41 32.66 -21.84 -1.84
N ILE A 42 31.46 -22.39 -1.93
CA ILE A 42 30.23 -21.69 -1.60
C ILE A 42 30.16 -21.48 -0.11
N GLU A 43 30.22 -20.25 0.35
CA GLU A 43 29.92 -19.86 1.74
C GLU A 43 28.41 -19.80 1.96
N GLU A 44 27.69 -19.18 1.00
CA GLU A 44 26.23 -19.09 1.04
C GLU A 44 25.67 -18.91 -0.38
N ALA A 45 24.42 -19.35 -0.58
CA ALA A 45 23.68 -19.14 -1.81
C ALA A 45 22.24 -18.73 -1.52
N ALA A 46 21.73 -17.74 -2.26
CA ALA A 46 20.35 -17.30 -2.13
C ALA A 46 19.35 -18.44 -2.43
N ARG A 47 19.78 -19.40 -3.25
CA ARG A 47 19.01 -20.61 -3.55
C ARG A 47 19.94 -21.82 -3.49
N HIS A 48 19.63 -22.72 -2.60
CA HIS A 48 20.32 -24.00 -2.48
C HIS A 48 19.81 -25.00 -3.52
N SER A 49 20.72 -25.74 -4.14
CA SER A 49 20.41 -26.83 -5.05
C SER A 49 21.17 -28.07 -4.65
N ALA A 50 20.46 -29.08 -4.17
CA ALA A 50 21.02 -30.37 -3.81
C ALA A 50 21.08 -31.30 -5.03
N PRO A 51 21.91 -32.38 -5.00
CA PRO A 51 22.11 -33.33 -6.10
C PRO A 51 20.83 -34.04 -6.59
N ASP A 52 19.84 -34.19 -5.72
CA ASP A 52 18.54 -34.78 -6.02
C ASP A 52 17.63 -33.85 -6.88
N ARG A 53 17.89 -32.56 -6.82
CA ARG A 53 17.11 -31.53 -7.57
C ARG A 53 17.82 -31.03 -8.82
N ASN A 54 19.13 -31.12 -8.85
CA ASN A 54 19.92 -30.67 -9.99
C ASN A 54 21.09 -31.65 -10.24
N HIS A 55 20.97 -32.45 -11.28
CA HIS A 55 21.99 -33.45 -11.63
C HIS A 55 23.28 -32.83 -12.20
N TYR A 56 23.27 -31.56 -12.57
CA TYR A 56 24.42 -30.93 -13.22
C TYR A 56 25.39 -30.28 -12.22
N ARG A 57 24.86 -29.75 -11.09
CA ARG A 57 25.72 -29.08 -10.11
C ARG A 57 25.03 -28.94 -8.73
N THR A 58 25.86 -29.01 -7.70
CA THR A 58 25.42 -28.81 -6.33
C THR A 58 25.74 -27.40 -5.88
N LEU A 59 24.73 -26.66 -5.38
CA LEU A 59 24.90 -25.30 -4.85
C LEU A 59 24.54 -25.30 -3.36
N LEU A 60 25.44 -25.84 -2.56
CA LEU A 60 25.31 -25.90 -1.10
C LEU A 60 26.58 -25.36 -0.44
N PRO A 61 26.48 -24.76 0.75
CA PRO A 61 27.66 -24.31 1.51
C PRO A 61 28.70 -25.41 1.65
N GLY A 62 29.98 -25.03 1.52
CA GLY A 62 31.13 -25.94 1.57
C GLY A 62 31.45 -26.66 0.25
N HIS A 63 30.61 -26.64 -0.75
CA HIS A 63 30.86 -27.24 -2.05
C HIS A 63 31.61 -26.26 -2.98
N GLY A 64 32.44 -26.82 -3.89
CA GLY A 64 33.06 -26.02 -4.94
C GLY A 64 32.05 -25.44 -5.90
N TYR A 65 32.20 -24.18 -6.25
CA TYR A 65 31.33 -23.54 -7.22
C TYR A 65 31.63 -24.03 -8.64
N ALA A 66 30.60 -24.49 -9.32
CA ALA A 66 30.61 -24.76 -10.76
C ALA A 66 29.65 -23.79 -11.46
N PRO A 67 30.09 -23.05 -12.50
CA PRO A 67 29.22 -22.16 -13.26
C PRO A 67 28.11 -22.94 -13.99
N PRO A 68 27.02 -22.28 -14.39
CA PRO A 68 26.01 -22.89 -15.25
C PRO A 68 26.67 -23.42 -16.53
N PRO A 69 26.21 -24.56 -17.08
CA PRO A 69 26.74 -25.07 -18.34
C PRO A 69 26.57 -24.02 -19.45
N ALA A 70 27.62 -23.83 -20.24
CA ALA A 70 27.57 -22.97 -21.41
C ALA A 70 26.50 -23.48 -22.38
N PHE A 71 25.81 -22.54 -23.05
CA PHE A 71 24.87 -22.93 -24.10
C PHE A 71 25.67 -23.28 -25.38
N ASP A 72 25.55 -24.53 -25.84
CA ASP A 72 26.24 -25.08 -26.98
C ASP A 72 25.38 -24.96 -28.28
N GLY A 73 25.05 -23.73 -28.63
CA GLY A 73 24.30 -23.42 -29.86
C GLY A 73 25.16 -22.78 -30.95
N PRO A 74 24.69 -22.73 -32.19
CA PRO A 74 25.42 -22.07 -33.26
C PRO A 74 25.58 -20.57 -32.99
N LEU A 75 26.73 -20.00 -33.34
CA LEU A 75 26.96 -18.56 -33.32
C LEU A 75 26.27 -17.88 -34.51
N PRO A 76 25.76 -16.64 -34.37
CA PRO A 76 25.20 -15.90 -35.50
C PRO A 76 26.20 -15.76 -36.65
N SER A 77 27.50 -15.65 -36.35
CA SER A 77 28.58 -15.57 -37.35
C SER A 77 28.74 -16.86 -38.18
N SER A 78 28.25 -17.99 -37.73
CA SER A 78 28.31 -19.25 -38.49
C SER A 78 27.12 -19.43 -39.45
N LEU A 79 26.12 -18.55 -39.39
CA LEU A 79 24.93 -18.58 -40.23
C LEU A 79 25.24 -17.89 -41.55
N SER A 80 25.21 -18.65 -42.67
CA SER A 80 25.56 -18.13 -43.99
C SER A 80 24.37 -17.76 -44.87
N SER A 81 23.15 -18.14 -44.54
CA SER A 81 21.91 -17.75 -45.25
C SER A 81 20.63 -18.34 -44.60
N LEU A 82 19.53 -17.92 -45.03
CA LEU A 82 18.07 -18.30 -45.06
C LEU A 82 17.50 -19.40 -44.17
N ALA A 83 18.26 -20.22 -43.48
CA ALA A 83 17.78 -21.31 -42.63
C ALA A 83 17.53 -20.88 -41.17
N PHE A 84 17.40 -19.58 -40.91
CA PHE A 84 17.27 -19.07 -39.55
C PHE A 84 15.97 -19.54 -38.85
N SER A 85 14.89 -19.75 -39.61
CA SER A 85 13.63 -20.30 -39.05
C SER A 85 13.82 -21.68 -38.43
N ASP A 86 14.82 -22.42 -38.86
CA ASP A 86 15.08 -23.81 -38.42
C ASP A 86 16.11 -23.86 -37.27
N VAL A 87 16.69 -22.74 -36.88
CA VAL A 87 17.65 -22.67 -35.76
C VAL A 87 16.89 -22.39 -34.46
N PRO A 88 16.84 -23.37 -33.54
CA PRO A 88 15.99 -23.23 -32.33
C PRO A 88 16.49 -22.14 -31.37
N ASP A 89 17.82 -22.01 -31.20
CA ASP A 89 18.46 -21.05 -30.31
C ASP A 89 19.85 -20.68 -30.80
N LEU A 90 20.29 -19.43 -30.57
CA LEU A 90 21.60 -18.94 -30.96
C LEU A 90 22.47 -18.62 -29.74
N ALA A 91 23.74 -19.05 -29.77
CA ALA A 91 24.71 -18.71 -28.74
C ALA A 91 25.00 -17.19 -28.74
N GLY A 92 25.06 -16.59 -27.53
CA GLY A 92 25.32 -15.17 -27.35
C GLY A 92 24.07 -14.26 -27.47
N ILE A 93 23.00 -14.72 -28.10
CA ILE A 93 21.79 -13.91 -28.34
C ILE A 93 20.73 -14.07 -27.24
N GLY A 94 20.57 -15.27 -26.74
CA GLY A 94 19.52 -15.64 -25.78
C GLY A 94 18.15 -15.90 -26.41
N ARG A 95 17.46 -16.88 -25.83
CA ARG A 95 16.15 -17.38 -26.32
C ARG A 95 15.09 -16.31 -26.56
N PRO A 96 14.91 -15.31 -25.68
CA PRO A 96 13.85 -14.31 -25.88
C PRO A 96 14.04 -13.51 -27.18
N LEU A 97 15.26 -13.04 -27.44
CA LEU A 97 15.56 -12.27 -28.66
C LEU A 97 15.49 -13.16 -29.89
N THR A 98 16.05 -14.37 -29.85
CA THR A 98 15.98 -15.34 -30.94
C THR A 98 14.54 -15.60 -31.37
N ARG A 99 13.65 -15.91 -30.42
CA ARG A 99 12.22 -16.16 -30.70
C ARG A 99 11.51 -14.94 -31.24
N LEU A 100 11.86 -13.75 -30.74
CA LEU A 100 11.25 -12.51 -31.21
C LEU A 100 11.64 -12.24 -32.67
N VAL A 101 12.90 -12.41 -33.02
CA VAL A 101 13.37 -12.27 -34.41
C VAL A 101 12.74 -13.33 -35.31
N GLN A 102 12.65 -14.59 -34.85
CA GLN A 102 11.96 -15.67 -35.59
C GLN A 102 10.50 -15.36 -35.87
N SER A 103 9.76 -14.83 -34.89
CA SER A 103 8.35 -14.50 -35.06
C SER A 103 8.06 -13.37 -36.04
N HIS A 104 9.07 -12.53 -36.33
CA HIS A 104 8.97 -11.38 -37.24
C HIS A 104 9.90 -11.49 -38.45
N TRP A 105 10.40 -12.71 -38.71
CA TRP A 105 11.40 -12.95 -39.75
C TRP A 105 10.97 -12.45 -41.14
N GLU A 106 9.71 -12.64 -41.47
CA GLU A 106 9.13 -12.27 -42.77
C GLU A 106 8.89 -10.77 -42.94
N GLU A 107 8.97 -9.98 -41.87
CA GLU A 107 8.73 -8.53 -41.93
C GLU A 107 9.88 -7.72 -42.51
N ARG A 108 11.08 -8.35 -42.64
CA ARG A 108 12.28 -7.71 -43.16
C ARG A 108 13.08 -8.71 -44.01
N ASP A 109 13.97 -8.15 -44.81
CA ASP A 109 14.93 -8.98 -45.55
C ASP A 109 15.83 -9.81 -44.62
N PRO A 110 15.96 -11.13 -44.86
CA PRO A 110 16.78 -12.02 -44.04
C PRO A 110 18.23 -11.56 -43.81
N SER A 111 18.85 -10.91 -44.80
CA SER A 111 20.20 -10.38 -44.64
C SER A 111 20.29 -9.27 -43.60
N THR A 112 19.25 -8.47 -43.46
CA THR A 112 19.13 -7.41 -42.45
C THR A 112 19.05 -8.00 -41.05
N TRP A 113 18.25 -9.06 -40.83
CA TRP A 113 18.20 -9.76 -39.57
C TRP A 113 19.52 -10.43 -39.21
N LEU A 114 20.13 -11.09 -40.19
CA LEU A 114 21.43 -11.78 -39.99
C LEU A 114 22.51 -10.80 -39.58
N SER A 115 22.65 -9.66 -40.27
CA SER A 115 23.62 -8.62 -39.92
C SER A 115 23.38 -8.11 -38.49
N ALA A 116 22.14 -7.79 -38.14
CA ALA A 116 21.80 -7.29 -36.79
C ALA A 116 22.09 -8.31 -35.69
N LEU A 117 21.90 -9.60 -35.96
CA LEU A 117 22.23 -10.69 -35.04
C LEU A 117 23.73 -10.89 -34.89
N GLN A 118 24.49 -10.75 -35.96
CA GLN A 118 25.96 -10.78 -35.93
C GLN A 118 26.54 -9.61 -35.16
N ASP A 119 25.99 -8.40 -35.35
CA ASP A 119 26.41 -7.20 -34.64
C ASP A 119 26.07 -7.31 -33.13
N ALA A 120 24.95 -7.96 -32.75
CA ALA A 120 24.53 -8.12 -31.38
C ALA A 120 25.47 -8.96 -30.48
N VAL A 121 26.33 -9.80 -31.09
CA VAL A 121 27.36 -10.60 -30.38
C VAL A 121 28.74 -9.97 -30.44
N THR A 122 28.86 -8.77 -31.01
CA THR A 122 30.12 -7.99 -31.07
C THR A 122 30.10 -6.90 -29.99
N ASP A 123 31.24 -6.23 -29.79
CA ASP A 123 31.36 -5.06 -28.92
C ASP A 123 30.86 -3.76 -29.58
N ALA A 124 30.13 -3.85 -30.69
CA ALA A 124 29.61 -2.69 -31.40
C ALA A 124 28.64 -1.88 -30.47
N PRO A 125 28.69 -0.54 -30.54
CA PRO A 125 27.77 0.32 -29.77
C PRO A 125 26.39 0.26 -30.41
N LEU A 126 25.54 -0.66 -29.95
CA LEU A 126 24.17 -0.79 -30.42
C LEU A 126 23.19 -0.07 -29.47
N PRO A 127 22.10 0.52 -30.01
CA PRO A 127 21.10 1.17 -29.22
C PRO A 127 20.37 0.17 -28.28
N CYS A 128 20.05 0.62 -27.11
CA CYS A 128 19.23 -0.15 -26.17
C CYS A 128 17.74 0.04 -26.45
N GLN A 129 16.97 -1.01 -26.27
CA GLN A 129 15.52 -1.01 -26.44
C GLN A 129 14.85 -1.96 -25.46
N VAL A 130 13.58 -1.71 -25.13
CA VAL A 130 12.76 -2.58 -24.29
C VAL A 130 11.56 -3.06 -25.08
N THR A 131 11.33 -4.37 -25.05
CA THR A 131 10.16 -4.99 -25.68
C THR A 131 8.93 -4.87 -24.79
N ALA A 132 7.73 -5.08 -25.34
CA ALA A 132 6.45 -5.10 -24.62
C ALA A 132 6.45 -6.09 -23.42
N LYS A 133 7.30 -7.11 -23.43
CA LYS A 133 7.51 -8.07 -22.33
C LYS A 133 8.56 -7.63 -21.32
N ASN A 134 8.98 -6.35 -21.35
CA ASN A 134 10.04 -5.78 -20.52
C ASN A 134 11.41 -6.50 -20.65
N TYR A 135 11.70 -7.06 -21.82
CA TYR A 135 13.02 -7.58 -22.12
C TYR A 135 13.88 -6.46 -22.71
N VAL A 136 14.95 -6.11 -22.01
CA VAL A 136 15.92 -5.09 -22.46
C VAL A 136 17.02 -5.77 -23.27
N THR A 137 17.30 -5.24 -24.46
CA THR A 137 18.36 -5.72 -25.31
C THR A 137 19.09 -4.56 -26.02
N ARG A 138 20.31 -4.81 -26.42
CA ARG A 138 21.06 -3.98 -27.37
C ARG A 138 20.93 -4.63 -28.74
N PHE A 139 20.31 -3.94 -29.68
CA PHE A 139 20.04 -4.52 -30.99
C PHE A 139 20.00 -3.43 -32.06
N GLY A 140 20.68 -3.66 -33.18
CA GLY A 140 20.84 -2.66 -34.26
C GLY A 140 19.56 -2.29 -35.00
N ILE A 141 18.51 -3.07 -34.85
CA ILE A 141 17.19 -2.83 -35.43
C ILE A 141 16.18 -2.63 -34.32
N LEU A 142 15.29 -1.63 -34.44
CA LEU A 142 14.17 -1.50 -33.55
C LEU A 142 13.22 -2.67 -33.77
N LEU A 143 13.04 -3.47 -32.72
CA LEU A 143 12.16 -4.64 -32.72
C LEU A 143 10.68 -4.21 -32.71
N PRO A 144 9.76 -5.03 -33.25
CA PRO A 144 8.34 -4.74 -33.18
C PRO A 144 7.87 -4.51 -31.73
N GLU A 145 7.02 -3.51 -31.54
CA GLU A 145 6.48 -3.11 -30.23
C GLU A 145 7.56 -2.77 -29.18
N ALA A 146 8.80 -2.55 -29.58
CA ALA A 146 9.87 -2.13 -28.67
C ALA A 146 9.98 -0.61 -28.60
N GLU A 147 10.33 -0.11 -27.43
CA GLU A 147 10.62 1.30 -27.17
C GLU A 147 12.14 1.54 -27.13
N PRO A 148 12.67 2.54 -27.83
CA PRO A 148 14.08 2.89 -27.74
C PRO A 148 14.39 3.48 -26.36
N LEU A 149 15.52 3.04 -25.75
CA LEU A 149 15.96 3.50 -24.42
C LEU A 149 17.25 4.35 -24.47
N GLY A 150 17.75 4.66 -25.67
CA GLY A 150 19.02 5.36 -25.85
C GLY A 150 20.23 4.43 -25.80
N ASP A 151 21.43 5.00 -25.73
CA ASP A 151 22.69 4.28 -25.92
C ASP A 151 23.38 3.86 -24.61
N ASP A 152 22.89 4.34 -23.45
CA ASP A 152 23.41 4.00 -22.12
C ASP A 152 22.76 2.72 -21.58
N PRO A 153 23.51 1.59 -21.51
CA PRO A 153 22.98 0.33 -21.03
C PRO A 153 22.50 0.36 -19.57
N LEU A 154 23.11 1.19 -18.71
CA LEU A 154 22.73 1.29 -17.30
C LEU A 154 21.40 2.03 -17.14
N GLN A 155 21.22 3.13 -17.86
CA GLN A 155 19.93 3.83 -17.90
C GLN A 155 18.84 2.96 -18.53
N ALA A 156 19.16 2.24 -19.60
CA ALA A 156 18.23 1.32 -20.23
C ALA A 156 17.82 0.18 -19.27
N ALA A 157 18.77 -0.41 -18.56
CA ALA A 157 18.49 -1.43 -17.53
C ALA A 157 17.65 -0.86 -16.39
N ALA A 158 17.94 0.36 -15.92
CA ALA A 158 17.17 1.01 -14.88
C ALA A 158 15.71 1.24 -15.31
N ARG A 159 15.48 1.75 -16.52
CA ARG A 159 14.13 2.03 -17.03
C ARG A 159 13.37 0.76 -17.43
N GLY A 160 14.03 -0.15 -18.15
CA GLY A 160 13.36 -1.33 -18.74
C GLY A 160 13.25 -2.52 -17.79
N VAL A 161 14.12 -2.65 -16.79
CA VAL A 161 14.13 -3.81 -15.87
C VAL A 161 13.83 -3.39 -14.42
N LEU A 162 14.63 -2.49 -13.86
CA LEU A 162 14.49 -2.14 -12.45
C LEU A 162 13.17 -1.45 -12.14
N ALA A 163 12.76 -0.46 -12.94
CA ALA A 163 11.50 0.25 -12.68
C ALA A 163 10.26 -0.65 -12.81
N PRO A 164 10.12 -1.57 -13.78
CA PRO A 164 9.06 -2.55 -13.81
C PRO A 164 9.12 -3.55 -12.64
N MET A 165 10.32 -3.98 -12.23
CA MET A 165 10.47 -4.87 -11.07
C MET A 165 10.02 -4.19 -9.77
N MET A 166 10.45 -2.95 -9.55
CA MET A 166 10.06 -2.16 -8.39
C MET A 166 8.53 -1.92 -8.38
N ARG A 167 7.95 -1.59 -9.55
CA ARG A 167 6.49 -1.48 -9.67
C ARG A 167 5.76 -2.77 -9.30
N ARG A 168 6.18 -3.92 -9.83
CA ARG A 168 5.59 -5.22 -9.48
C ARG A 168 5.75 -5.55 -7.99
N GLY A 169 6.90 -5.23 -7.40
CA GLY A 169 7.14 -5.37 -5.97
C GLY A 169 6.17 -4.51 -5.15
N ARG A 170 6.01 -3.24 -5.53
CA ARG A 170 5.06 -2.30 -4.95
C ARG A 170 3.61 -2.81 -5.07
N ASP A 171 3.19 -3.21 -6.27
CA ASP A 171 1.83 -3.69 -6.54
C ASP A 171 1.49 -4.93 -5.69
N ARG A 172 2.46 -5.82 -5.50
CA ARG A 172 2.30 -6.97 -4.61
C ARG A 172 2.12 -6.54 -3.15
N LEU A 173 2.94 -5.62 -2.65
CA LEU A 173 2.83 -5.09 -1.28
C LEU A 173 1.49 -4.36 -1.08
N LEU A 174 1.06 -3.55 -2.04
CA LEU A 174 -0.26 -2.92 -2.05
C LEU A 174 -1.38 -3.96 -1.99
N HIS A 175 -1.30 -5.01 -2.79
CA HIS A 175 -2.31 -6.08 -2.78
C HIS A 175 -2.37 -6.80 -1.42
N GLU A 176 -1.23 -7.13 -0.83
CA GLU A 176 -1.15 -7.76 0.50
C GLU A 176 -1.73 -6.85 1.59
N LEU A 177 -1.43 -5.55 1.53
CA LEU A 177 -2.00 -4.56 2.45
C LEU A 177 -3.51 -4.41 2.25
N ASP A 178 -4.00 -4.29 1.01
CA ASP A 178 -5.41 -4.20 0.68
C ASP A 178 -6.23 -5.35 1.28
N GLN A 179 -5.72 -6.58 1.20
CA GLN A 179 -6.35 -7.72 1.83
C GLN A 179 -6.45 -7.59 3.37
N ARG A 180 -5.45 -6.99 4.01
CA ARG A 180 -5.45 -6.73 5.46
C ARG A 180 -6.43 -5.62 5.82
N LEU A 181 -6.44 -4.53 5.06
CA LEU A 181 -7.36 -3.39 5.23
C LEU A 181 -8.82 -3.83 5.04
N LYS A 182 -9.13 -4.59 4.00
CA LYS A 182 -10.47 -5.17 3.77
C LYS A 182 -10.94 -6.02 4.93
N ARG A 183 -10.05 -6.83 5.54
CA ARG A 183 -10.40 -7.61 6.75
C ARG A 183 -10.69 -6.69 7.94
N ALA A 184 -9.91 -5.62 8.12
CA ALA A 184 -10.11 -4.66 9.19
C ALA A 184 -11.43 -3.88 9.02
N VAL A 185 -11.77 -3.43 7.80
CA VAL A 185 -13.05 -2.80 7.47
C VAL A 185 -14.21 -3.76 7.79
N LYS A 186 -14.17 -4.98 7.25
CA LYS A 186 -15.23 -5.98 7.46
C LYS A 186 -15.47 -6.32 8.94
N ALA A 187 -14.41 -6.30 9.74
CA ALA A 187 -14.56 -6.50 11.20
C ALA A 187 -15.30 -5.34 11.86
N ARG A 188 -15.02 -4.09 11.45
CA ARG A 188 -15.71 -2.90 11.96
C ARG A 188 -17.15 -2.80 11.47
N GLU A 189 -17.44 -3.15 10.23
CA GLU A 189 -18.81 -3.22 9.68
C GLU A 189 -19.67 -4.19 10.49
N ARG A 190 -19.15 -5.38 10.82
CA ARG A 190 -19.86 -6.33 11.69
C ARG A 190 -20.13 -5.73 13.08
N ARG A 191 -19.19 -4.94 13.60
CA ARG A 191 -19.39 -4.25 14.88
C ARG A 191 -20.46 -3.17 14.77
N LEU A 192 -20.47 -2.39 13.69
CA LEU A 192 -21.52 -1.40 13.39
C LEU A 192 -22.91 -2.03 13.34
N ASP A 193 -23.06 -3.16 12.66
CA ASP A 193 -24.35 -3.88 12.59
C ASP A 193 -24.78 -4.35 13.97
N GLY A 194 -23.86 -4.83 14.78
CA GLY A 194 -24.12 -5.20 16.18
C GLY A 194 -24.59 -4.01 17.03
N LEU A 195 -23.92 -2.86 16.90
CA LEU A 195 -24.27 -1.62 17.62
C LEU A 195 -25.63 -1.06 17.17
N ARG A 196 -25.91 -1.06 15.85
CA ARG A 196 -27.21 -0.66 15.31
C ARG A 196 -28.35 -1.52 15.85
N LYS A 197 -28.13 -2.84 15.94
CA LYS A 197 -29.08 -3.77 16.57
C LYS A 197 -29.26 -3.49 18.05
N GLN A 198 -28.18 -3.19 18.78
CA GLN A 198 -28.28 -2.81 20.21
C GLN A 198 -29.06 -1.51 20.39
N LEU A 199 -28.84 -0.50 19.53
CA LEU A 199 -29.58 0.76 19.59
C LEU A 199 -31.08 0.56 19.36
N LYS A 200 -31.46 -0.28 18.39
CA LYS A 200 -32.83 -0.68 18.14
C LYS A 200 -33.43 -1.38 19.36
N ASN A 201 -32.72 -2.32 19.99
CA ASN A 201 -33.16 -3.01 21.19
C ASN A 201 -33.36 -2.05 22.37
N CYS A 202 -32.50 -1.02 22.50
CA CYS A 202 -32.69 0.02 23.53
C CYS A 202 -33.97 0.82 23.31
N ALA A 203 -34.31 1.20 22.08
CA ALA A 203 -35.56 1.90 21.75
C ALA A 203 -36.79 1.02 22.03
N GLU A 204 -36.74 -0.26 21.64
CA GLU A 204 -37.80 -1.24 21.95
C GLU A 204 -37.94 -1.48 23.44
N ALA A 205 -36.84 -1.52 24.20
CA ALA A 205 -36.83 -1.68 25.63
C ALA A 205 -37.57 -0.53 26.35
N GLU A 206 -37.35 0.70 25.87
CA GLU A 206 -38.03 1.87 26.43
C GLU A 206 -39.56 1.78 26.25
N GLY A 207 -40.04 1.29 25.10
CA GLY A 207 -41.44 0.98 24.87
C GLY A 207 -41.96 -0.10 25.83
N LEU A 208 -41.16 -1.11 26.17
CA LEU A 208 -41.51 -2.13 27.15
C LEU A 208 -41.62 -1.56 28.59
N ARG A 209 -40.74 -0.61 28.94
CA ARG A 209 -40.80 0.12 30.21
C ARG A 209 -42.12 0.87 30.34
N ARG A 210 -42.46 1.69 29.33
CA ARG A 210 -43.74 2.46 29.33
C ARG A 210 -44.96 1.57 29.45
N LYS A 211 -44.98 0.41 28.75
CA LYS A 211 -46.07 -0.58 28.89
C LYS A 211 -46.13 -1.16 30.28
N GLY A 212 -45.03 -1.49 30.92
CA GLY A 212 -44.96 -1.97 32.29
C GLY A 212 -45.44 -0.93 33.30
N GLU A 213 -45.03 0.33 33.13
CA GLU A 213 -45.44 1.45 33.98
C GLU A 213 -46.95 1.73 33.87
N ALA A 214 -47.49 1.78 32.62
CA ALA A 214 -48.91 1.96 32.39
C ALA A 214 -49.76 0.84 33.05
N LEU A 215 -49.32 -0.43 32.97
CA LEU A 215 -49.97 -1.54 33.63
C LEU A 215 -49.94 -1.42 35.16
N LEU A 216 -48.83 -0.98 35.77
CA LEU A 216 -48.75 -0.78 37.21
C LEU A 216 -49.62 0.38 37.68
N ALA A 217 -49.72 1.46 36.91
CA ALA A 217 -50.55 2.64 37.26
C ALA A 217 -52.03 2.32 37.21
N HIS A 218 -52.47 1.39 36.34
CA HIS A 218 -53.88 1.09 36.06
C HIS A 218 -54.25 -0.37 36.38
N LEU A 219 -53.64 -1.01 37.41
CA LEU A 219 -53.85 -2.42 37.74
C LEU A 219 -55.30 -2.77 37.93
N ALA A 220 -56.14 -1.86 38.57
CA ALA A 220 -57.55 -2.05 38.87
C ALA A 220 -58.41 -1.96 37.57
N GLU A 221 -57.96 -1.34 36.54
CA GLU A 221 -58.70 -1.16 35.28
C GLU A 221 -58.48 -2.32 34.30
N VAL A 222 -57.50 -3.19 34.56
CA VAL A 222 -57.18 -4.32 33.69
C VAL A 222 -58.02 -5.53 34.01
N PRO A 223 -58.92 -6.00 33.12
CA PRO A 223 -59.75 -7.16 33.39
C PRO A 223 -58.90 -8.44 33.53
N ALA A 224 -59.24 -9.31 34.42
CA ALA A 224 -58.60 -10.61 34.57
C ALA A 224 -58.88 -11.46 33.34
N GLY A 225 -57.83 -12.07 32.78
CA GLY A 225 -57.94 -12.91 31.57
C GLY A 225 -57.99 -12.13 30.26
N ALA A 226 -57.82 -10.82 30.27
CA ALA A 226 -57.72 -10.04 29.02
C ALA A 226 -56.43 -10.40 28.23
N GLU A 227 -56.55 -10.44 26.91
CA GLU A 227 -55.41 -10.66 26.01
C GLU A 227 -54.72 -9.35 25.59
N GLU A 228 -55.45 -8.24 25.67
CA GLU A 228 -54.93 -6.89 25.44
C GLU A 228 -55.69 -5.84 26.25
N VAL A 229 -55.09 -4.70 26.50
CA VAL A 229 -55.73 -3.56 27.14
C VAL A 229 -55.16 -2.25 26.55
N THR A 230 -56.01 -1.24 26.39
CA THR A 230 -55.57 0.11 26.00
C THR A 230 -55.58 1.01 27.23
N LEU A 231 -54.41 1.47 27.64
CA LEU A 231 -54.21 2.34 28.80
C LEU A 231 -53.61 3.68 28.38
N THR A 232 -53.89 4.71 29.17
CA THR A 232 -53.29 6.02 28.96
C THR A 232 -52.05 6.17 29.83
N THR A 233 -50.92 6.52 29.25
CA THR A 233 -49.69 6.81 30.00
C THR A 233 -49.84 8.12 30.78
N TRP A 234 -48.94 8.35 31.72
CA TRP A 234 -48.88 9.61 32.47
C TRP A 234 -48.59 10.83 31.54
N GLU A 235 -48.01 10.60 30.33
CA GLU A 235 -47.79 11.61 29.27
C GLU A 235 -49.06 11.85 28.43
N GLY A 236 -50.17 11.16 28.67
CA GLY A 236 -51.39 11.26 27.91
C GLY A 236 -51.44 10.41 26.62
N GLU A 237 -50.41 9.60 26.35
CA GLU A 237 -50.36 8.70 25.20
C GLU A 237 -51.20 7.43 25.45
N ARG A 238 -52.01 7.02 24.48
CA ARG A 238 -52.77 5.77 24.54
C ARG A 238 -51.91 4.62 24.01
N LEU A 239 -51.63 3.63 24.87
CA LEU A 239 -50.85 2.44 24.53
C LEU A 239 -51.76 1.20 24.57
N THR A 240 -51.76 0.45 23.45
CA THR A 240 -52.32 -0.90 23.43
C THR A 240 -51.26 -1.90 23.88
N ILE A 241 -51.56 -2.65 24.91
CA ILE A 241 -50.65 -3.53 25.62
C ILE A 241 -51.16 -4.96 25.52
N ALA A 242 -50.40 -5.82 24.86
CA ALA A 242 -50.71 -7.24 24.80
C ALA A 242 -50.43 -7.92 26.16
N LEU A 243 -51.37 -8.72 26.63
CA LEU A 243 -51.29 -9.41 27.89
C LEU A 243 -51.28 -10.94 27.69
N ASP A 244 -50.69 -11.62 28.65
CA ASP A 244 -50.89 -13.06 28.78
C ASP A 244 -52.08 -13.30 29.70
N ALA A 245 -53.17 -13.78 29.14
CA ALA A 245 -54.44 -14.02 29.86
C ALA A 245 -54.32 -14.97 31.06
N ARG A 246 -53.24 -15.77 31.10
CA ARG A 246 -52.96 -16.72 32.21
C ARG A 246 -52.25 -16.04 33.38
N LEU A 247 -51.80 -14.80 33.21
CA LEU A 247 -51.05 -14.05 34.21
C LEU A 247 -51.94 -12.94 34.78
N SER A 248 -51.76 -12.64 36.06
CA SER A 248 -52.34 -11.45 36.63
C SER A 248 -51.78 -10.17 36.00
N PRO A 249 -52.52 -9.03 36.04
CA PRO A 249 -52.03 -7.74 35.55
C PRO A 249 -50.65 -7.39 36.11
N SER A 250 -50.38 -7.61 37.39
CA SER A 250 -49.10 -7.39 38.02
C SER A 250 -47.98 -8.26 37.42
N ARG A 251 -48.25 -9.56 37.21
CA ARG A 251 -47.27 -10.46 36.58
C ARG A 251 -46.99 -10.11 35.08
N ASN A 252 -48.01 -9.61 34.39
CA ASN A 252 -47.78 -9.06 33.04
C ASN A 252 -46.84 -7.85 33.06
N ALA A 253 -47.05 -6.92 34.02
CA ALA A 253 -46.13 -5.78 34.22
C ALA A 253 -44.70 -6.24 34.53
N GLU A 254 -44.54 -7.21 35.44
CA GLU A 254 -43.23 -7.80 35.75
C GLU A 254 -42.55 -8.44 34.53
N ARG A 255 -43.32 -9.10 33.65
CA ARG A 255 -42.81 -9.67 32.38
C ARG A 255 -42.31 -8.57 31.46
N TYR A 256 -42.99 -7.43 31.34
CA TYR A 256 -42.54 -6.27 30.58
C TYR A 256 -41.25 -5.68 31.17
N PHE A 257 -41.15 -5.51 32.48
CA PHE A 257 -39.93 -5.03 33.13
C PHE A 257 -38.74 -6.01 33.00
N LYS A 258 -39.01 -7.33 33.05
CA LYS A 258 -37.97 -8.34 32.80
C LYS A 258 -37.39 -8.24 31.38
N ARG A 259 -38.24 -8.01 30.37
CA ARG A 259 -37.83 -7.79 28.98
C ARG A 259 -37.09 -6.45 28.83
N TYR A 260 -37.57 -5.38 29.44
CA TYR A 260 -36.90 -4.08 29.50
C TYR A 260 -35.47 -4.21 30.03
N ARG A 261 -35.28 -4.85 31.19
CA ARG A 261 -33.95 -5.03 31.80
C ARG A 261 -32.96 -5.78 30.90
N LYS A 262 -33.42 -6.68 30.04
CA LYS A 262 -32.60 -7.40 29.08
C LYS A 262 -32.17 -6.53 27.88
N GLY A 263 -32.99 -5.57 27.48
CA GLY A 263 -32.73 -4.66 26.38
C GLY A 263 -32.12 -3.31 26.79
N LYS A 264 -32.05 -3.03 28.10
CA LYS A 264 -31.53 -1.76 28.62
C LYS A 264 -30.06 -1.59 28.25
N GLY A 265 -29.72 -0.45 27.66
CA GLY A 265 -28.38 0.00 27.34
C GLY A 265 -28.31 1.53 27.44
N ASP A 266 -27.12 2.08 27.20
CA ASP A 266 -26.93 3.53 27.06
C ASP A 266 -26.93 3.91 25.59
N PRO A 267 -28.01 4.51 25.06
CA PRO A 267 -28.07 4.90 23.65
C PRO A 267 -27.04 5.98 23.25
N ALA A 268 -26.59 6.82 24.21
CA ALA A 268 -25.62 7.85 23.93
C ALA A 268 -24.23 7.25 23.71
N ALA A 269 -23.81 6.35 24.61
CA ALA A 269 -22.55 5.62 24.46
C ALA A 269 -22.52 4.76 23.19
N ILE A 270 -23.63 4.10 22.84
CA ILE A 270 -23.74 3.30 21.61
C ILE A 270 -23.59 4.19 20.36
N ARG A 271 -24.21 5.37 20.33
CA ARG A 271 -24.06 6.31 19.21
C ARG A 271 -22.64 6.85 19.09
N GLU A 272 -21.97 7.11 20.20
CA GLU A 272 -20.58 7.53 20.21
C GLU A 272 -19.68 6.44 19.63
N GLU A 273 -19.88 5.19 20.04
CA GLU A 273 -19.12 4.06 19.49
C GLU A 273 -19.41 3.83 18.00
N LEU A 274 -20.68 4.02 17.54
CA LEU A 274 -21.02 3.98 16.12
C LEU A 274 -20.18 4.99 15.32
N ARG A 275 -20.15 6.25 15.77
CA ARG A 275 -19.35 7.31 15.12
C ARG A 275 -17.87 6.96 15.11
N ALA A 276 -17.34 6.45 16.21
CA ALA A 276 -15.94 6.03 16.30
C ALA A 276 -15.59 4.92 15.30
N GLN A 277 -16.48 3.93 15.12
CA GLN A 277 -16.27 2.86 14.14
C GLN A 277 -16.38 3.38 12.69
N GLU A 278 -17.32 4.27 12.40
CA GLU A 278 -17.46 4.90 11.08
C GLU A 278 -16.23 5.75 10.73
N SER A 279 -15.74 6.56 11.66
CA SER A 279 -14.51 7.34 11.49
C SER A 279 -13.29 6.44 11.25
N ALA A 280 -13.18 5.34 12.00
CA ALA A 280 -12.07 4.40 11.83
C ALA A 280 -12.11 3.67 10.48
N ILE A 281 -13.29 3.41 9.91
CA ILE A 281 -13.41 2.88 8.53
C ILE A 281 -12.93 3.92 7.52
N SER A 282 -13.35 5.17 7.67
CA SER A 282 -12.91 6.26 6.77
C SER A 282 -11.39 6.41 6.79
N GLU A 283 -10.76 6.40 7.98
CA GLU A 283 -9.29 6.43 8.10
C GLU A 283 -8.61 5.25 7.39
N ILE A 284 -9.15 4.03 7.51
CA ILE A 284 -8.59 2.85 6.82
C ILE A 284 -8.58 3.05 5.31
N LEU A 285 -9.70 3.53 4.76
CA LEU A 285 -9.84 3.75 3.32
C LEU A 285 -8.92 4.87 2.84
N GLU A 286 -8.81 5.95 3.61
CA GLU A 286 -7.90 7.06 3.32
C GLU A 286 -6.43 6.61 3.27
N GLN A 287 -5.99 5.74 4.20
CA GLN A 287 -4.62 5.22 4.19
C GLN A 287 -4.30 4.42 2.93
N HIS A 288 -5.24 3.63 2.44
CA HIS A 288 -5.07 2.90 1.19
C HIS A 288 -4.88 3.86 0.01
N ASP A 289 -5.78 4.83 -0.13
CA ASP A 289 -5.77 5.79 -1.24
C ASP A 289 -4.48 6.65 -1.23
N LEU A 290 -4.01 7.05 -0.05
CA LEU A 290 -2.75 7.78 0.12
C LEU A 290 -1.54 6.95 -0.34
N LEU A 291 -1.47 5.69 0.07
CA LEU A 291 -0.34 4.83 -0.28
C LEU A 291 -0.28 4.54 -1.78
N GLU A 292 -1.44 4.38 -2.43
CA GLU A 292 -1.51 4.22 -3.89
C GLU A 292 -0.96 5.43 -4.65
N ALA A 293 -1.06 6.63 -4.08
CA ALA A 293 -0.62 7.87 -4.71
C ALA A 293 0.90 8.12 -4.61
N ILE A 294 1.65 7.28 -3.87
CA ILE A 294 3.09 7.46 -3.70
C ILE A 294 3.85 6.68 -4.76
N ASP A 295 4.55 7.37 -5.66
CA ASP A 295 5.38 6.75 -6.69
C ASP A 295 6.84 6.56 -6.26
N ASP A 296 7.35 7.41 -5.34
CA ASP A 296 8.70 7.30 -4.81
C ASP A 296 8.88 6.05 -3.93
N PRO A 297 9.84 5.16 -4.20
CA PRO A 297 10.01 3.90 -3.49
C PRO A 297 10.34 4.06 -2.00
N GLU A 298 11.17 5.02 -1.63
CA GLU A 298 11.56 5.26 -0.23
C GLU A 298 10.37 5.80 0.57
N ALA A 299 9.69 6.80 0.02
CA ALA A 299 8.48 7.36 0.62
C ALA A 299 7.35 6.31 0.74
N PHE A 300 7.21 5.43 -0.26
CA PHE A 300 6.27 4.32 -0.22
C PHE A 300 6.58 3.34 0.91
N GLU A 301 7.83 2.89 1.05
CA GLU A 301 8.23 1.99 2.13
C GLU A 301 8.06 2.62 3.52
N GLU A 302 8.30 3.92 3.66
CA GLU A 302 8.08 4.63 4.91
C GLU A 302 6.60 4.72 5.27
N ALA A 303 5.75 5.09 4.30
CA ALA A 303 4.30 5.15 4.48
C ALA A 303 3.71 3.77 4.77
N LEU A 304 4.15 2.73 4.06
CA LEU A 304 3.74 1.34 4.29
C LEU A 304 4.02 0.90 5.72
N ARG A 305 5.23 1.15 6.23
CA ARG A 305 5.61 0.84 7.62
C ARG A 305 4.76 1.57 8.64
N ASP A 306 4.44 2.84 8.37
CA ASP A 306 3.58 3.64 9.25
C ASP A 306 2.16 3.06 9.35
N ILE A 307 1.60 2.64 8.22
CA ILE A 307 0.29 1.98 8.16
C ILE A 307 0.33 0.61 8.84
N GLU A 308 1.38 -0.16 8.68
CA GLU A 308 1.55 -1.46 9.34
C GLU A 308 1.65 -1.35 10.86
N GLU A 309 2.37 -0.34 11.37
CA GLU A 309 2.39 -0.01 12.80
C GLU A 309 1.00 0.39 13.30
N TRP A 310 0.26 1.16 12.50
CA TRP A 310 -1.10 1.56 12.85
C TRP A 310 -2.09 0.39 12.85
N LEU A 311 -1.98 -0.56 11.93
CA LEU A 311 -2.81 -1.76 11.89
C LEU A 311 -2.43 -2.81 12.95
N ALA A 312 -1.27 -2.69 13.57
CA ALA A 312 -0.83 -3.64 14.58
C ALA A 312 -1.76 -3.62 15.81
N PRO A 313 -2.07 -4.78 16.41
CA PRO A 313 -2.88 -4.86 17.63
C PRO A 313 -2.26 -4.02 18.76
N GLU A 314 -3.09 -3.38 19.59
CA GLU A 314 -2.63 -2.51 20.69
C GLU A 314 -1.63 -3.18 21.64
N ALA A 315 -1.78 -4.48 21.89
CA ALA A 315 -0.84 -5.26 22.69
C ALA A 315 0.59 -5.25 22.10
N ARG A 316 0.73 -5.32 20.76
CA ARG A 316 2.04 -5.22 20.07
C ARG A 316 2.56 -3.78 20.07
N ARG A 317 1.69 -2.77 20.01
CA ARG A 317 2.08 -1.36 20.11
C ARG A 317 2.68 -1.03 21.48
N GLN A 318 2.07 -1.54 22.55
CA GLN A 318 2.57 -1.37 23.93
C GLN A 318 3.90 -2.09 24.18
N ASP A 319 4.11 -3.26 23.62
CA ASP A 319 5.37 -3.99 23.71
C ASP A 319 6.51 -3.32 22.91
N ALA A 320 6.19 -2.75 21.76
CA ALA A 320 7.15 -1.98 20.97
C ALA A 320 7.60 -0.68 21.69
N THR A 321 6.68 0.01 22.37
CA THR A 321 6.99 1.19 23.19
C THR A 321 7.78 0.83 24.43
N LYS A 322 7.50 -0.29 25.10
CA LYS A 322 8.28 -0.78 26.25
C LYS A 322 9.70 -1.22 25.86
N LYS A 323 9.91 -1.81 24.68
CA LYS A 323 11.24 -2.15 24.17
C LYS A 323 12.04 -0.92 23.74
N LYS A 324 11.40 0.14 23.21
CA LYS A 324 12.04 1.43 22.92
C LYS A 324 12.51 2.16 24.19
N GLY A 325 11.81 2.03 25.30
CA GLY A 325 12.20 2.62 26.59
C GLY A 325 13.44 2.00 27.24
N LYS A 326 13.87 0.79 26.83
CA LYS A 326 15.10 0.12 27.31
C LYS A 326 16.33 0.28 26.41
N LYS A 327 16.17 0.72 25.16
CA LYS A 327 17.28 1.09 24.27
C LYS A 327 17.24 2.61 24.11
N GLY A 328 18.13 3.31 24.78
CA GLY A 328 18.41 4.74 24.80
C GLY A 328 17.56 5.64 23.89
N LYS A 329 17.44 6.91 24.24
CA LYS A 329 16.74 7.99 23.53
C LYS A 329 16.92 7.94 21.98
N GLY A 330 16.34 6.98 21.32
CA GLY A 330 16.06 7.01 19.89
C GLY A 330 14.90 7.98 19.71
N GLY A 331 15.13 9.14 19.09
CA GLY A 331 14.12 10.15 18.85
C GLY A 331 12.86 9.54 18.20
N GLU A 332 11.73 10.09 18.56
CA GLU A 332 10.43 9.73 17.93
C GLU A 332 10.62 9.86 16.42
N ARG A 333 10.39 8.76 15.68
CA ARG A 333 10.63 8.75 14.24
C ARG A 333 9.68 9.74 13.58
N THR A 334 10.25 10.63 12.76
CA THR A 334 9.47 11.60 11.99
C THR A 334 8.54 10.86 11.04
N PRO A 335 7.23 11.14 11.06
CA PRO A 335 6.29 10.54 10.11
C PRO A 335 6.62 10.93 8.65
N PRO A 336 6.28 10.10 7.65
CA PRO A 336 6.66 10.35 6.27
C PRO A 336 5.97 11.58 5.68
N PHE A 337 6.75 12.47 5.08
CA PHE A 337 6.27 13.64 4.34
C PHE A 337 7.30 14.10 3.31
N LEU A 338 6.84 14.77 2.24
CA LEU A 338 7.69 15.43 1.26
C LEU A 338 7.85 16.91 1.60
N SER A 339 8.98 17.50 1.18
CA SER A 339 9.27 18.92 1.34
C SER A 339 9.87 19.49 0.08
N PHE A 340 9.27 20.55 -0.44
CA PHE A 340 9.71 21.25 -1.64
C PHE A 340 10.01 22.72 -1.32
N ALA A 341 11.13 23.23 -1.80
CA ALA A 341 11.45 24.66 -1.76
C ALA A 341 11.04 25.28 -3.11
N VAL A 342 10.12 26.22 -3.10
CA VAL A 342 9.57 26.86 -4.31
C VAL A 342 9.45 28.36 -4.07
N GLU A 343 10.14 29.19 -4.86
CA GLU A 343 10.10 30.65 -4.80
C GLU A 343 10.32 31.24 -3.38
N GLY A 344 11.22 30.59 -2.60
CA GLY A 344 11.51 31.05 -1.22
C GLY A 344 10.49 30.59 -0.17
N LEU A 345 9.42 29.90 -0.57
CA LEU A 345 8.46 29.27 0.31
C LEU A 345 8.73 27.76 0.43
N THR A 346 8.17 27.11 1.44
CA THR A 346 8.28 25.67 1.64
C THR A 346 6.91 25.02 1.52
N VAL A 347 6.79 24.03 0.63
CA VAL A 347 5.57 23.21 0.47
C VAL A 347 5.82 21.84 1.08
N LEU A 348 4.97 21.44 2.03
CA LEU A 348 5.01 20.15 2.72
C LEU A 348 3.82 19.29 2.30
N VAL A 349 4.03 17.98 2.08
CA VAL A 349 2.98 17.03 1.70
C VAL A 349 3.04 15.83 2.63
N GLY A 350 1.98 15.56 3.40
CA GLY A 350 1.90 14.37 4.25
C GLY A 350 1.65 13.10 3.41
N LEU A 351 2.33 12.01 3.72
CA LEU A 351 2.25 10.76 2.95
C LEU A 351 1.51 9.62 3.68
N SER A 352 1.05 9.87 4.89
CA SER A 352 0.21 8.96 5.68
C SER A 352 -0.68 9.79 6.61
N ALA A 353 -1.65 9.16 7.31
CA ALA A 353 -2.44 9.87 8.32
C ALA A 353 -1.55 10.53 9.39
N ARG A 354 -0.51 9.84 9.85
CA ARG A 354 0.47 10.43 10.79
C ARG A 354 1.27 11.55 10.14
N GLY A 355 1.65 11.38 8.86
CA GLY A 355 2.30 12.43 8.06
C GLY A 355 1.41 13.65 7.90
N ASN A 356 0.14 13.48 7.52
CA ASN A 356 -0.87 14.54 7.42
C ASN A 356 -1.01 15.30 8.75
N ARG A 357 -1.16 14.57 9.85
CA ARG A 357 -1.20 15.16 11.19
C ARG A 357 0.08 15.92 11.55
N TYR A 358 1.23 15.33 11.22
CA TYR A 358 2.53 15.91 11.51
C TYR A 358 2.75 17.23 10.76
N VAL A 359 2.52 17.27 9.45
CA VAL A 359 2.69 18.51 8.67
C VAL A 359 1.70 19.59 9.11
N THR A 360 0.44 19.22 9.43
CA THR A 360 -0.62 20.15 9.81
C THR A 360 -0.44 20.72 11.22
N PHE A 361 -0.13 19.87 12.22
CA PHE A 361 -0.19 20.28 13.63
C PHE A 361 1.17 20.40 14.32
N LYS A 362 2.27 19.92 13.70
CA LYS A 362 3.63 20.02 14.24
C LYS A 362 4.56 20.88 13.42
N GLN A 363 4.40 20.89 12.09
CA GLN A 363 5.26 21.66 11.18
C GLN A 363 4.66 23.01 10.79
N ALA A 364 3.35 23.07 10.55
CA ALA A 364 2.66 24.29 10.14
C ALA A 364 2.47 25.25 11.33
N ARG A 365 2.63 26.53 11.04
CA ARG A 365 2.26 27.65 11.91
C ARG A 365 0.78 28.01 11.74
N PRO A 366 0.16 28.75 12.66
CA PRO A 366 -1.26 29.13 12.54
C PRO A 366 -1.62 29.90 11.26
N GLU A 367 -0.68 30.70 10.77
CA GLU A 367 -0.80 31.54 9.57
C GLU A 367 -0.45 30.82 8.26
N ASP A 368 0.21 29.65 8.30
CA ASP A 368 0.51 28.87 7.11
C ASP A 368 -0.78 28.36 6.45
N ILE A 369 -0.74 28.16 5.14
CA ILE A 369 -1.91 27.71 4.39
C ILE A 369 -1.94 26.18 4.34
N TRP A 370 -3.06 25.63 4.74
CA TRP A 370 -3.43 24.23 4.61
C TRP A 370 -4.29 24.03 3.37
N MET A 371 -4.06 22.93 2.65
CA MET A 371 -4.79 22.55 1.44
C MET A 371 -5.12 21.05 1.45
N HIS A 372 -6.26 20.70 0.84
CA HIS A 372 -6.71 19.33 0.68
C HIS A 372 -7.68 19.19 -0.50
N ALA A 373 -7.75 18.02 -1.12
CA ALA A 373 -8.74 17.73 -2.16
C ALA A 373 -10.16 17.73 -1.57
N HIS A 374 -11.07 18.50 -2.18
CA HIS A 374 -12.43 18.68 -1.69
C HIS A 374 -13.19 17.34 -1.62
N GLU A 375 -13.66 16.99 -0.44
CA GLU A 375 -14.43 15.75 -0.16
C GLU A 375 -13.79 14.45 -0.69
N LEU A 376 -12.50 14.44 -0.99
CA LEU A 376 -11.76 13.26 -1.44
C LEU A 376 -10.65 12.90 -0.46
N PRO A 377 -10.43 11.62 -0.16
CA PRO A 377 -9.24 11.18 0.56
C PRO A 377 -7.96 11.66 -0.13
N GLY A 378 -7.01 12.18 0.65
CA GLY A 378 -5.79 12.74 0.09
C GLY A 378 -4.79 13.26 1.12
N SER A 379 -3.67 13.77 0.62
CA SER A 379 -2.63 14.38 1.42
C SER A 379 -3.03 15.77 1.91
N HIS A 380 -2.65 16.08 3.17
CA HIS A 380 -2.59 17.47 3.61
C HIS A 380 -1.35 18.13 3.01
N VAL A 381 -1.55 19.25 2.36
CA VAL A 381 -0.48 20.06 1.81
C VAL A 381 -0.41 21.38 2.58
N ILE A 382 0.80 21.78 2.97
CA ILE A 382 1.05 22.99 3.75
C ILE A 382 1.98 23.91 2.98
N ILE A 383 1.59 25.17 2.78
CA ILE A 383 2.50 26.22 2.28
C ILE A 383 2.96 27.04 3.46
N ARG A 384 4.27 27.05 3.71
CA ARG A 384 4.93 27.78 4.81
C ARG A 384 5.67 29.01 4.31
N GLY A 385 5.58 30.07 5.09
CA GLY A 385 6.36 31.29 4.87
C GLY A 385 5.68 32.35 4.02
N ALA A 386 4.47 32.13 3.52
CA ALA A 386 3.68 33.17 2.92
C ALA A 386 3.26 34.19 3.98
N ARG A 387 3.25 35.48 3.62
CA ARG A 387 2.86 36.56 4.55
C ARG A 387 1.37 36.49 4.91
N ASP A 388 0.54 36.24 3.92
CA ASP A 388 -0.91 36.13 4.03
C ASP A 388 -1.50 35.47 2.77
N ARG A 389 -2.81 35.26 2.78
CA ARG A 389 -3.56 34.70 1.65
C ARG A 389 -3.49 35.56 0.40
N ALA A 390 -3.55 36.90 0.55
CA ALA A 390 -3.52 37.81 -0.60
C ALA A 390 -2.19 37.73 -1.35
N ALA A 391 -1.08 37.59 -0.63
CA ALA A 391 0.24 37.36 -1.22
C ALA A 391 0.29 36.06 -2.03
N LEU A 392 -0.36 34.97 -1.58
CA LEU A 392 -0.44 33.71 -2.32
C LEU A 392 -1.30 33.81 -3.56
N GLU A 393 -2.43 34.52 -3.51
CA GLU A 393 -3.31 34.73 -4.67
C GLU A 393 -2.71 35.73 -5.70
N GLY A 394 -1.70 36.49 -5.30
CA GLY A 394 -0.99 37.46 -6.11
C GLY A 394 0.47 37.05 -6.42
N GLU A 395 1.41 37.48 -5.59
CA GLU A 395 2.86 37.33 -5.78
C GLU A 395 3.31 35.87 -5.89
N TYR A 396 2.71 34.95 -5.08
CA TYR A 396 3.08 33.53 -5.01
C TYR A 396 2.04 32.60 -5.65
N ARG A 397 1.32 33.07 -6.67
CA ARG A 397 0.28 32.29 -7.35
C ARG A 397 0.83 30.98 -7.92
N ALA A 398 2.03 30.97 -8.47
CA ALA A 398 2.66 29.76 -8.98
C ALA A 398 2.91 28.72 -7.87
N VAL A 399 3.25 29.15 -6.65
CA VAL A 399 3.40 28.25 -5.51
C VAL A 399 2.04 27.69 -5.07
N LEU A 400 0.99 28.50 -5.09
CA LEU A 400 -0.38 28.07 -4.79
C LEU A 400 -0.84 27.01 -5.79
N GLU A 401 -0.64 27.24 -7.09
CA GLU A 401 -1.00 26.29 -8.15
C GLU A 401 -0.17 25.01 -8.08
N PHE A 402 1.14 25.11 -7.78
CA PHE A 402 1.99 23.95 -7.54
C PHE A 402 1.52 23.11 -6.33
N ALA A 403 1.22 23.75 -5.20
CA ALA A 403 0.73 23.07 -4.01
C ALA A 403 -0.64 22.42 -4.25
N ALA A 404 -1.53 23.09 -5.00
CA ALA A 404 -2.83 22.54 -5.41
C ALA A 404 -2.66 21.31 -6.31
N SER A 405 -1.71 21.35 -7.25
CA SER A 405 -1.41 20.22 -8.11
C SER A 405 -0.88 19.01 -7.31
N LEU A 406 -0.07 19.24 -6.26
CA LEU A 406 0.38 18.19 -5.34
C LEU A 406 -0.79 17.62 -4.54
N ALA A 407 -1.71 18.47 -4.03
CA ALA A 407 -2.89 17.99 -3.32
C ALA A 407 -3.80 17.14 -4.23
N ALA A 408 -3.96 17.51 -5.50
CA ALA A 408 -4.70 16.72 -6.49
C ALA A 408 -3.99 15.40 -6.80
N ALA A 409 -2.67 15.43 -7.07
CA ALA A 409 -1.87 14.26 -7.43
C ALA A 409 -1.81 13.22 -6.29
N HIS A 410 -1.77 13.68 -5.03
CA HIS A 410 -1.78 12.85 -3.84
C HIS A 410 -3.18 12.67 -3.25
N SER A 411 -4.20 12.56 -4.10
CA SER A 411 -5.59 12.31 -3.72
C SER A 411 -6.20 11.16 -4.51
N LYS A 412 -7.35 10.69 -4.08
CA LYS A 412 -8.16 9.73 -4.82
C LYS A 412 -8.59 10.25 -6.20
N GLY A 413 -8.61 11.57 -6.37
CA GLY A 413 -8.95 12.25 -7.63
C GLY A 413 -7.80 12.37 -8.63
N ARG A 414 -6.61 11.83 -8.39
CA ARG A 414 -5.39 12.02 -9.21
C ARG A 414 -5.54 11.72 -10.70
N ASN A 415 -6.47 10.83 -11.07
CA ASN A 415 -6.74 10.45 -12.45
C ASN A 415 -7.94 11.22 -13.05
N ALA A 416 -8.55 12.13 -12.31
CA ALA A 416 -9.65 12.97 -12.81
C ALA A 416 -9.10 14.16 -13.60
N GLY A 417 -9.87 14.62 -14.60
CA GLY A 417 -9.49 15.78 -15.41
C GLY A 417 -9.45 17.10 -14.63
N SER A 418 -10.14 17.19 -13.48
CA SER A 418 -10.14 18.33 -12.57
C SER A 418 -10.47 17.87 -11.15
N VAL A 419 -9.76 18.41 -10.17
CA VAL A 419 -9.99 18.15 -8.73
C VAL A 419 -10.12 19.50 -8.02
N PRO A 420 -11.26 19.80 -7.39
CA PRO A 420 -11.39 20.99 -6.56
C PRO A 420 -10.49 20.85 -5.31
N ILE A 421 -9.81 21.93 -4.93
CA ILE A 421 -8.93 21.96 -3.77
C ILE A 421 -9.42 22.98 -2.77
N ASP A 422 -9.72 22.56 -1.56
CA ASP A 422 -9.97 23.43 -0.44
C ASP A 422 -8.66 23.96 0.12
N TYR A 423 -8.63 25.25 0.48
CA TYR A 423 -7.50 25.84 1.18
C TYR A 423 -7.94 26.90 2.18
N THR A 424 -7.25 26.92 3.31
CA THR A 424 -7.50 27.86 4.40
C THR A 424 -6.26 28.06 5.24
N GLU A 425 -6.24 29.07 6.11
CA GLU A 425 -5.19 29.18 7.10
C GLU A 425 -5.27 28.04 8.11
N ARG A 426 -4.13 27.45 8.46
CA ARG A 426 -4.03 26.29 9.37
C ARG A 426 -4.77 26.52 10.71
N ARG A 427 -4.85 27.73 11.23
CA ARG A 427 -5.55 28.04 12.49
C ARG A 427 -7.05 27.66 12.45
N HIS A 428 -7.65 27.57 11.29
CA HIS A 428 -9.05 27.17 11.12
C HIS A 428 -9.26 25.65 11.03
N VAL A 429 -8.16 24.90 10.90
CA VAL A 429 -8.20 23.43 10.78
C VAL A 429 -8.13 22.80 12.17
N ARG A 430 -9.12 21.96 12.50
CA ARG A 430 -9.22 21.25 13.78
C ARG A 430 -9.22 19.75 13.57
N SER A 431 -8.56 19.01 14.46
CA SER A 431 -8.60 17.53 14.41
C SER A 431 -9.94 17.01 14.90
N VAL A 432 -10.46 15.99 14.20
CA VAL A 432 -11.65 15.24 14.66
C VAL A 432 -11.24 14.34 15.82
N PRO A 433 -11.90 14.44 16.99
CA PRO A 433 -11.59 13.59 18.14
C PRO A 433 -11.73 12.09 17.81
N GLY A 434 -10.76 11.29 18.24
CA GLY A 434 -10.76 9.84 18.01
C GLY A 434 -10.17 9.39 16.66
N THR A 435 -9.76 10.33 15.81
CA THR A 435 -9.10 10.05 14.54
C THR A 435 -7.64 10.50 14.56
N ILE A 436 -6.83 9.98 13.62
CA ILE A 436 -5.41 10.37 13.52
C ILE A 436 -5.25 11.64 12.68
N ALA A 437 -5.89 11.71 11.52
CA ALA A 437 -5.68 12.76 10.53
C ALA A 437 -6.94 13.48 10.06
N LEU A 438 -8.14 12.97 10.32
CA LEU A 438 -9.36 13.66 9.89
C LEU A 438 -9.46 15.05 10.54
N VAL A 439 -9.83 16.04 9.73
CA VAL A 439 -9.91 17.46 10.13
C VAL A 439 -11.25 18.06 9.73
N THR A 440 -11.64 19.11 10.45
CA THR A 440 -12.84 19.93 10.17
C THR A 440 -12.47 21.40 10.13
#